data_2d7d45654fc3a192e93126d262f2b597
#
_entry.id   2d7d45654fc3a192e93126d262f2b597
#
_cell.length_a   1.000
_cell.length_b   1.000
_cell.length_c   1.000
_cell.angle_alpha   90.00
_cell.angle_beta   90.00
_cell.angle_gamma   90.00
#
_symmetry.space_group_name_H-M   'P 1'
#
loop_
_entity.id
_entity.type
_entity.pdbx_description
1 polymer ?
#
loop_
_entity_poly.entity_id
_entity_poly.type
_entity_poly.pdbx_seq_one_letter_code
_entity_poly.pdbx_strand_id
1 'polypeptide(L)'
;MKKTPIILLLTLITQTIAIANIQLTQDIELGNVHWLRDMNLAIEKSKAEKKPILILFQEVPGCSTCKNYGSDILSHPLIVEAIETYFIPLCIHNNKSGKDRLALEYFNEPSWNNPVIRVVNDNLKPITGRLSGNYSAYGLVEKIIASLISLDIKIPEYLGLLEEQTKAEYFGIEEITLGMYCFWSGEKTYGKLKGVIATNAGYMNGSEVVQIQFNPNIIPLQELLHIGKINKTADKLFSQNKNDKQYDIPIYKPGIFKLDPETKYYLQQTPYKYIPMTPLQATRINSLLSEGKSCELYLSPRQRHRYAQILKLNKTNLKNQIGKNISLAWYENK
;
A
#
# COMPACT_ATOMS: atom_id res chain seq x y z
N MET A 1 68.47 -28.37 -38.00
CA MET A 1 67.66 -27.17 -38.08
C MET A 1 66.33 -27.44 -37.37
N LYS A 2 66.17 -27.01 -36.11
CA LYS A 2 64.97 -27.23 -35.33
C LYS A 2 64.11 -25.97 -35.48
N LYS A 3 62.87 -26.13 -36.00
CA LYS A 3 61.90 -25.05 -36.09
C LYS A 3 61.09 -25.02 -34.81
N THR A 4 61.12 -23.91 -34.05
CA THR A 4 60.33 -23.64 -32.86
C THR A 4 58.99 -22.99 -33.28
N PRO A 5 57.80 -23.45 -32.82
CA PRO A 5 56.56 -22.75 -33.12
C PRO A 5 56.38 -21.60 -32.15
N ILE A 6 56.09 -20.42 -32.68
CA ILE A 6 55.66 -19.24 -31.92
C ILE A 6 54.18 -19.41 -31.58
N ILE A 7 53.87 -19.56 -30.29
CA ILE A 7 52.51 -19.55 -29.79
C ILE A 7 52.08 -18.10 -29.55
N LEU A 8 51.18 -17.62 -30.40
CA LEU A 8 50.57 -16.29 -30.28
C LEU A 8 49.47 -16.36 -29.22
N LEU A 9 49.75 -15.81 -28.03
CA LEU A 9 48.79 -15.74 -26.94
C LEU A 9 47.85 -14.54 -27.18
N LEU A 10 46.61 -14.82 -27.66
CA LEU A 10 45.56 -13.79 -27.81
C LEU A 10 44.93 -13.56 -26.43
N THR A 11 45.32 -12.50 -25.75
CA THR A 11 44.66 -12.04 -24.53
C THR A 11 43.35 -11.31 -24.90
N LEU A 12 42.21 -11.99 -24.72
CA LEU A 12 40.88 -11.39 -24.80
C LEU A 12 40.69 -10.49 -23.58
N ILE A 13 40.83 -9.18 -23.73
CA ILE A 13 40.43 -8.21 -22.72
C ILE A 13 38.92 -8.06 -22.80
N THR A 14 38.18 -8.77 -21.95
CA THR A 14 36.76 -8.51 -21.70
C THR A 14 36.65 -7.24 -20.87
N GLN A 15 36.40 -6.11 -21.52
CA GLN A 15 35.95 -4.90 -20.81
C GLN A 15 34.53 -5.14 -20.30
N THR A 16 34.40 -5.48 -19.03
CA THR A 16 33.14 -5.38 -18.32
C THR A 16 32.79 -3.91 -18.19
N ILE A 17 31.91 -3.42 -19.06
CA ILE A 17 31.28 -2.12 -18.89
C ILE A 17 30.35 -2.24 -17.64
N ALA A 18 30.86 -1.78 -16.51
CA ALA A 18 30.03 -1.51 -15.35
C ALA A 18 29.09 -0.36 -15.73
N ILE A 19 27.86 -0.70 -16.11
CA ILE A 19 26.76 0.28 -16.20
C ILE A 19 26.50 0.72 -14.76
N ALA A 20 27.14 1.80 -14.34
CA ALA A 20 26.76 2.50 -13.13
C ALA A 20 25.30 2.93 -13.35
N ASN A 21 24.37 2.28 -12.65
CA ASN A 21 23.00 2.75 -12.49
C ASN A 21 23.09 4.08 -11.73
N ILE A 22 23.25 5.18 -12.45
CA ILE A 22 23.00 6.51 -11.93
C ILE A 22 21.48 6.52 -11.72
N GLN A 23 21.04 6.19 -10.52
CA GLN A 23 19.70 6.42 -10.07
C GLN A 23 19.58 7.95 -9.96
N LEU A 24 19.15 8.59 -11.04
CA LEU A 24 18.72 9.98 -11.00
C LEU A 24 17.65 10.04 -9.92
N THR A 25 17.96 10.69 -8.81
CA THR A 25 17.00 10.92 -7.74
C THR A 25 15.88 11.77 -8.33
N GLN A 26 14.71 11.17 -8.49
CA GLN A 26 13.52 11.89 -8.98
C GLN A 26 13.14 12.97 -7.98
N ASP A 27 12.58 14.08 -8.47
CA ASP A 27 12.08 15.15 -7.61
C ASP A 27 11.04 14.61 -6.64
N ILE A 28 11.09 15.08 -5.38
CA ILE A 28 10.26 14.58 -4.29
C ILE A 28 8.75 14.67 -4.60
N GLU A 29 8.35 15.66 -5.36
CA GLU A 29 6.97 15.90 -5.79
C GLU A 29 6.41 14.77 -6.67
N LEU A 30 7.28 13.98 -7.29
CA LEU A 30 6.92 12.90 -8.21
C LEU A 30 6.86 11.53 -7.54
N GLY A 31 7.31 11.44 -6.28
CA GLY A 31 7.34 10.19 -5.52
C GLY A 31 8.19 9.11 -6.18
N ASN A 32 7.71 7.87 -6.16
CA ASN A 32 8.44 6.70 -6.71
C ASN A 32 7.81 6.12 -7.99
N VAL A 33 6.86 6.82 -8.61
CA VAL A 33 6.23 6.40 -9.87
C VAL A 33 7.15 6.78 -11.03
N HIS A 34 7.33 5.89 -12.01
CA HIS A 34 8.13 6.13 -13.21
C HIS A 34 7.32 6.90 -14.26
N TRP A 35 7.34 8.23 -14.17
CA TRP A 35 6.56 9.12 -15.02
C TRP A 35 7.16 9.31 -16.40
N LEU A 36 6.34 9.17 -17.44
CA LEU A 36 6.64 9.75 -18.75
C LEU A 36 6.52 11.28 -18.68
N ARG A 37 7.31 11.97 -19.52
CA ARG A 37 7.34 13.43 -19.64
C ARG A 37 6.95 13.91 -21.05
N ASP A 38 6.44 13.00 -21.87
CA ASP A 38 6.03 13.28 -23.24
C ASP A 38 4.65 12.71 -23.52
N MET A 39 3.70 13.58 -23.89
CA MET A 39 2.30 13.20 -24.12
C MET A 39 2.16 12.30 -25.35
N ASN A 40 2.92 12.54 -26.42
CA ASN A 40 2.85 11.71 -27.63
C ASN A 40 3.32 10.29 -27.34
N LEU A 41 4.45 10.17 -26.61
CA LEU A 41 4.96 8.86 -26.18
C LEU A 41 3.97 8.16 -25.25
N ALA A 42 3.27 8.88 -24.39
CA ALA A 42 2.23 8.29 -23.54
C ALA A 42 1.04 7.75 -24.36
N ILE A 43 0.61 8.48 -25.40
CA ILE A 43 -0.43 8.04 -26.32
C ILE A 43 0.01 6.78 -27.10
N GLU A 44 1.23 6.77 -27.63
CA GLU A 44 1.79 5.60 -28.33
C GLU A 44 1.83 4.36 -27.44
N LYS A 45 2.33 4.50 -26.21
CA LYS A 45 2.35 3.41 -25.23
C LYS A 45 0.95 2.97 -24.82
N SER A 46 0.02 3.91 -24.63
CA SER A 46 -1.38 3.62 -24.31
C SER A 46 -2.03 2.74 -25.37
N LYS A 47 -1.82 3.04 -26.66
CA LYS A 47 -2.29 2.23 -27.78
C LYS A 47 -1.64 0.85 -27.81
N ALA A 48 -0.32 0.79 -27.63
CA ALA A 48 0.44 -0.45 -27.69
C ALA A 48 0.11 -1.40 -26.53
N GLU A 49 0.00 -0.89 -25.33
CA GLU A 49 -0.25 -1.68 -24.11
C GLU A 49 -1.74 -1.82 -23.77
N LYS A 50 -2.63 -1.12 -24.51
CA LYS A 50 -4.07 -1.05 -24.24
C LYS A 50 -4.40 -0.63 -22.80
N LYS A 51 -3.63 0.31 -22.28
CA LYS A 51 -3.81 0.89 -20.95
C LYS A 51 -4.22 2.34 -21.04
N PRO A 52 -5.10 2.85 -20.15
CA PRO A 52 -5.41 4.27 -20.07
C PRO A 52 -4.19 5.06 -19.57
N ILE A 53 -4.18 6.36 -19.82
CA ILE A 53 -3.15 7.27 -19.35
C ILE A 53 -3.62 7.90 -18.04
N LEU A 54 -2.82 7.77 -16.98
CA LEU A 54 -3.00 8.54 -15.75
C LEU A 54 -2.08 9.74 -15.80
N ILE A 55 -2.67 10.93 -15.85
CA ILE A 55 -1.95 12.21 -15.96
C ILE A 55 -1.90 12.88 -14.60
N LEU A 56 -0.71 13.15 -14.11
CA LEU A 56 -0.43 14.00 -12.97
C LEU A 56 -0.06 15.39 -13.47
N PHE A 57 -0.84 16.41 -13.11
CA PHE A 57 -0.47 17.82 -13.24
C PHE A 57 0.13 18.27 -11.91
N GLN A 58 1.43 18.58 -11.91
CA GLN A 58 2.20 18.80 -10.69
C GLN A 58 3.17 19.99 -10.88
N GLU A 59 3.33 20.81 -9.84
CA GLU A 59 4.39 21.81 -9.81
C GLU A 59 5.71 21.18 -9.38
N VAL A 60 6.78 21.35 -10.20
CA VAL A 60 8.13 20.79 -9.95
C VAL A 60 9.20 21.82 -10.34
N PRO A 61 10.00 22.39 -9.38
CA PRO A 61 9.82 22.23 -7.93
C PRO A 61 8.50 22.85 -7.47
N GLY A 62 7.86 22.23 -6.46
CA GLY A 62 6.54 22.57 -6.00
C GLY A 62 6.47 23.05 -4.54
N CYS A 63 5.28 23.46 -4.16
CA CYS A 63 4.94 23.86 -2.79
C CYS A 63 4.90 22.64 -1.85
N SER A 64 4.67 22.86 -0.56
CA SER A 64 4.57 21.79 0.46
C SER A 64 3.52 20.75 0.12
N THR A 65 2.35 21.14 -0.41
CA THR A 65 1.30 20.19 -0.83
C THR A 65 1.81 19.25 -1.92
N CYS A 66 2.52 19.78 -2.94
CA CYS A 66 3.09 18.95 -4.01
C CYS A 66 4.15 18.00 -3.48
N LYS A 67 5.03 18.48 -2.58
CA LYS A 67 6.08 17.65 -1.96
C LYS A 67 5.49 16.53 -1.09
N ASN A 68 4.52 16.86 -0.24
CA ASN A 68 3.85 15.87 0.60
C ASN A 68 3.06 14.86 -0.25
N TYR A 69 2.40 15.30 -1.33
CA TYR A 69 1.72 14.38 -2.24
C TYR A 69 2.69 13.39 -2.90
N GLY A 70 3.87 13.86 -3.29
CA GLY A 70 4.94 13.01 -3.81
C GLY A 70 5.49 12.04 -2.76
N SER A 71 5.96 12.57 -1.62
CA SER A 71 6.61 11.77 -0.58
C SER A 71 5.68 10.74 0.07
N ASP A 72 4.44 11.11 0.35
CA ASP A 72 3.56 10.30 1.19
C ASP A 72 2.61 9.43 0.36
N ILE A 73 2.10 9.95 -0.77
CA ILE A 73 1.09 9.27 -1.58
C ILE A 73 1.72 8.58 -2.80
N LEU A 74 2.45 9.34 -3.63
CA LEU A 74 3.07 8.80 -4.85
C LEU A 74 4.32 7.95 -4.57
N SER A 75 4.71 7.82 -3.30
CA SER A 75 5.78 6.91 -2.83
C SER A 75 5.24 5.68 -2.12
N HIS A 76 3.92 5.58 -1.88
CA HIS A 76 3.33 4.39 -1.27
C HIS A 76 3.42 3.19 -2.23
N PRO A 77 4.07 2.05 -1.84
CA PRO A 77 4.42 0.97 -2.76
C PRO A 77 3.25 0.40 -3.54
N LEU A 78 2.09 0.19 -2.89
CA LEU A 78 0.92 -0.38 -3.54
C LEU A 78 0.22 0.63 -4.46
N ILE A 79 0.31 1.93 -4.19
CA ILE A 79 -0.19 2.98 -5.09
C ILE A 79 0.70 3.08 -6.32
N VAL A 80 2.02 3.11 -6.13
CA VAL A 80 3.00 3.08 -7.24
C VAL A 80 2.75 1.88 -8.14
N GLU A 81 2.62 0.69 -7.55
CA GLU A 81 2.37 -0.54 -8.29
C GLU A 81 1.03 -0.50 -9.04
N ALA A 82 -0.04 0.00 -8.43
CA ALA A 82 -1.34 0.13 -9.09
C ALA A 82 -1.28 1.08 -10.29
N ILE A 83 -0.62 2.25 -10.13
CA ILE A 83 -0.44 3.21 -11.23
C ILE A 83 0.32 2.56 -12.39
N GLU A 84 1.47 1.94 -12.14
CA GLU A 84 2.33 1.36 -13.17
C GLU A 84 1.75 0.08 -13.82
N THR A 85 0.91 -0.65 -13.07
CA THR A 85 0.28 -1.87 -13.59
C THR A 85 -0.87 -1.57 -14.53
N TYR A 86 -1.73 -0.63 -14.15
CA TYR A 86 -3.01 -0.43 -14.83
C TYR A 86 -3.04 0.79 -15.76
N PHE A 87 -2.05 1.68 -15.67
CA PHE A 87 -2.02 2.93 -16.43
C PHE A 87 -0.67 3.15 -17.10
N ILE A 88 -0.65 4.07 -18.06
CA ILE A 88 0.56 4.72 -18.56
C ILE A 88 0.72 6.01 -17.76
N PRO A 89 1.70 6.12 -16.85
CA PRO A 89 1.87 7.30 -16.01
C PRO A 89 2.52 8.44 -16.79
N LEU A 90 1.85 9.59 -16.87
CA LEU A 90 2.33 10.82 -17.50
C LEU A 90 2.32 11.96 -16.50
N CYS A 91 3.43 12.68 -16.36
CA CYS A 91 3.48 13.89 -15.55
C CYS A 91 3.68 15.14 -16.41
N ILE A 92 2.86 16.16 -16.17
CA ILE A 92 2.91 17.49 -16.76
C ILE A 92 3.30 18.49 -15.68
N HIS A 93 4.35 19.29 -15.88
CA HIS A 93 4.79 20.27 -14.91
C HIS A 93 4.03 21.60 -15.12
N ASN A 94 3.23 21.99 -14.13
CA ASN A 94 2.37 23.18 -14.20
C ASN A 94 3.14 24.50 -14.34
N ASN A 95 4.39 24.53 -13.85
CA ASN A 95 5.25 25.71 -13.80
C ASN A 95 6.30 25.77 -14.93
N LYS A 96 6.15 24.92 -15.98
CA LYS A 96 7.06 24.92 -17.12
C LYS A 96 6.39 25.41 -18.40
N SER A 97 7.21 25.93 -19.30
CA SER A 97 6.81 26.34 -20.66
C SER A 97 6.93 25.17 -21.66
N GLY A 98 6.72 25.44 -22.94
CA GLY A 98 6.86 24.47 -24.02
C GLY A 98 5.78 23.42 -23.98
N LYS A 99 6.13 22.14 -24.09
CA LYS A 99 5.17 21.03 -24.17
C LYS A 99 4.28 20.86 -22.93
N ASP A 100 4.77 21.22 -21.76
CA ASP A 100 3.96 21.20 -20.54
C ASP A 100 2.83 22.24 -20.62
N ARG A 101 3.14 23.45 -21.08
CA ARG A 101 2.16 24.52 -21.29
C ARG A 101 1.11 24.14 -22.33
N LEU A 102 1.50 23.55 -23.44
CA LEU A 102 0.56 23.07 -24.46
C LEU A 102 -0.39 21.99 -23.91
N ALA A 103 0.11 21.09 -23.05
CA ALA A 103 -0.72 20.10 -22.38
C ALA A 103 -1.71 20.74 -21.40
N LEU A 104 -1.29 21.73 -20.60
CA LEU A 104 -2.20 22.48 -19.72
C LEU A 104 -3.33 23.14 -20.50
N GLU A 105 -3.00 23.80 -21.60
CA GLU A 105 -3.98 24.44 -22.49
C GLU A 105 -4.95 23.43 -23.11
N TYR A 106 -4.45 22.30 -23.59
CA TYR A 106 -5.27 21.23 -24.15
C TYR A 106 -6.33 20.70 -23.16
N PHE A 107 -5.91 20.49 -21.90
CA PHE A 107 -6.80 19.97 -20.85
C PHE A 107 -7.57 21.08 -20.11
N ASN A 108 -7.37 22.36 -20.48
CA ASN A 108 -7.90 23.52 -19.78
C ASN A 108 -7.60 23.47 -18.26
N GLU A 109 -6.34 23.09 -17.92
CA GLU A 109 -5.86 23.10 -16.54
C GLU A 109 -5.12 24.39 -16.24
N PRO A 110 -5.54 25.13 -15.20
CA PRO A 110 -4.82 26.33 -14.78
C PRO A 110 -3.47 25.98 -14.14
N SER A 111 -2.45 26.77 -14.40
CA SER A 111 -1.09 26.52 -13.91
C SER A 111 -0.94 26.53 -12.38
N TRP A 112 -1.85 27.21 -11.69
CA TRP A 112 -1.85 27.33 -10.23
C TRP A 112 -2.58 26.17 -9.51
N ASN A 113 -3.30 25.31 -10.24
CA ASN A 113 -4.07 24.23 -9.65
C ASN A 113 -3.31 22.91 -9.75
N ASN A 114 -2.74 22.48 -8.65
CA ASN A 114 -1.96 21.26 -8.53
C ASN A 114 -1.87 20.79 -7.05
N PRO A 115 -1.68 19.49 -6.78
CA PRO A 115 -1.73 18.39 -7.76
C PRO A 115 -3.13 18.13 -8.32
N VAL A 116 -3.20 17.69 -9.58
CA VAL A 116 -4.43 17.24 -10.24
C VAL A 116 -4.18 15.92 -10.92
N ILE A 117 -5.13 14.97 -10.81
CA ILE A 117 -5.08 13.71 -11.52
C ILE A 117 -6.24 13.63 -12.54
N ARG A 118 -5.91 13.26 -13.78
CA ARG A 118 -6.86 12.86 -14.81
C ARG A 118 -6.57 11.44 -15.28
N VAL A 119 -7.61 10.72 -15.64
CA VAL A 119 -7.48 9.43 -16.34
C VAL A 119 -8.19 9.55 -17.67
N VAL A 120 -7.44 9.29 -18.74
CA VAL A 120 -7.92 9.45 -20.13
C VAL A 120 -7.59 8.22 -20.95
N ASN A 121 -8.31 8.00 -22.04
CA ASN A 121 -7.96 6.96 -23.02
C ASN A 121 -6.86 7.44 -23.99
N ASP A 122 -6.49 6.61 -24.96
CA ASP A 122 -5.49 6.87 -26.00
C ASP A 122 -5.84 8.00 -26.98
N ASN A 123 -7.12 8.46 -26.97
CA ASN A 123 -7.58 9.64 -27.70
C ASN A 123 -7.76 10.86 -26.77
N LEU A 124 -7.18 10.81 -25.58
CA LEU A 124 -7.22 11.84 -24.53
C LEU A 124 -8.63 12.17 -24.01
N LYS A 125 -9.64 11.31 -24.27
CA LYS A 125 -10.99 11.47 -23.74
C LYS A 125 -11.04 11.02 -22.28
N PRO A 126 -11.67 11.79 -21.37
CA PRO A 126 -11.79 11.41 -19.96
C PRO A 126 -12.50 10.07 -19.78
N ILE A 127 -11.95 9.20 -18.94
CA ILE A 127 -12.58 7.94 -18.49
C ILE A 127 -13.39 8.19 -17.22
N THR A 128 -12.83 9.01 -16.32
CA THR A 128 -13.48 9.41 -15.06
C THR A 128 -13.31 10.91 -14.84
N GLY A 129 -14.12 11.50 -13.96
CA GLY A 129 -14.03 12.90 -13.58
C GLY A 129 -12.63 13.29 -13.09
N ARG A 130 -12.31 14.57 -13.07
CA ARG A 130 -11.04 15.14 -12.61
C ARG A 130 -10.93 15.02 -11.09
N LEU A 131 -9.77 14.60 -10.57
CA LEU A 131 -9.45 14.63 -9.14
C LEU A 131 -8.64 15.88 -8.83
N SER A 132 -9.19 16.76 -7.99
CA SER A 132 -8.57 18.00 -7.54
C SER A 132 -9.12 18.38 -6.17
N GLY A 133 -8.29 18.96 -5.33
CA GLY A 133 -8.68 19.39 -3.97
C GLY A 133 -8.72 18.27 -2.93
N ASN A 134 -8.71 17.00 -3.32
CA ASN A 134 -8.51 15.88 -2.41
C ASN A 134 -7.12 15.28 -2.63
N TYR A 135 -6.21 15.60 -1.73
CA TYR A 135 -4.79 15.20 -1.79
C TYR A 135 -4.48 14.03 -0.84
N SER A 136 -5.47 13.25 -0.45
CA SER A 136 -5.31 12.07 0.39
C SER A 136 -4.97 10.82 -0.42
N ALA A 137 -4.41 9.80 0.24
CA ALA A 137 -4.22 8.47 -0.35
C ALA A 137 -5.56 7.88 -0.80
N TYR A 138 -6.62 8.07 0.01
CA TYR A 138 -7.97 7.61 -0.33
C TYR A 138 -8.46 8.23 -1.65
N GLY A 139 -8.33 9.56 -1.82
CA GLY A 139 -8.77 10.22 -3.06
C GLY A 139 -8.12 9.64 -4.32
N LEU A 140 -6.81 9.33 -4.26
CA LEU A 140 -6.11 8.72 -5.40
C LEU A 140 -6.50 7.25 -5.62
N VAL A 141 -6.60 6.46 -4.54
CA VAL A 141 -6.99 5.04 -4.64
C VAL A 141 -8.43 4.90 -5.15
N GLU A 142 -9.37 5.71 -4.64
CA GLU A 142 -10.75 5.78 -5.15
C GLU A 142 -10.76 6.14 -6.64
N LYS A 143 -9.95 7.10 -7.06
CA LYS A 143 -9.80 7.50 -8.47
C LYS A 143 -9.31 6.34 -9.35
N ILE A 144 -8.30 5.60 -8.89
CA ILE A 144 -7.77 4.41 -9.57
C ILE A 144 -8.89 3.37 -9.71
N ILE A 145 -9.57 3.02 -8.63
CA ILE A 145 -10.64 2.01 -8.60
C ILE A 145 -11.81 2.41 -9.49
N ALA A 146 -12.28 3.67 -9.39
CA ALA A 146 -13.35 4.17 -10.26
C ALA A 146 -13.00 4.08 -11.75
N SER A 147 -11.72 4.32 -12.09
CA SER A 147 -11.25 4.19 -13.47
C SER A 147 -11.23 2.73 -13.93
N LEU A 148 -10.81 1.80 -13.09
CA LEU A 148 -10.83 0.37 -13.41
C LEU A 148 -12.25 -0.15 -13.59
N ILE A 149 -13.18 0.26 -12.72
CA ILE A 149 -14.61 -0.08 -12.85
C ILE A 149 -15.19 0.44 -14.18
N SER A 150 -14.88 1.70 -14.56
CA SER A 150 -15.34 2.29 -15.81
C SER A 150 -14.79 1.59 -17.06
N LEU A 151 -13.76 0.78 -16.90
CA LEU A 151 -13.11 -0.02 -17.96
C LEU A 151 -13.46 -1.51 -17.88
N ASP A 152 -14.43 -1.89 -17.05
CA ASP A 152 -14.83 -3.29 -16.78
C ASP A 152 -13.65 -4.17 -16.30
N ILE A 153 -12.64 -3.57 -15.64
CA ILE A 153 -11.52 -4.29 -15.08
C ILE A 153 -11.87 -4.71 -13.64
N LYS A 154 -11.78 -6.02 -13.37
CA LYS A 154 -12.03 -6.56 -12.03
C LYS A 154 -11.03 -5.98 -11.04
N ILE A 155 -11.53 -5.44 -9.93
CA ILE A 155 -10.70 -4.92 -8.84
C ILE A 155 -10.00 -6.08 -8.12
N PRO A 156 -8.64 -6.09 -8.04
CA PRO A 156 -7.94 -7.12 -7.28
C PRO A 156 -8.15 -6.93 -5.77
N GLU A 157 -8.18 -8.01 -5.03
CA GLU A 157 -8.44 -7.99 -3.58
C GLU A 157 -7.48 -7.09 -2.80
N TYR A 158 -6.17 -7.08 -3.16
CA TYR A 158 -5.19 -6.22 -2.49
C TYR A 158 -5.51 -4.72 -2.64
N LEU A 159 -6.08 -4.33 -3.78
CA LEU A 159 -6.45 -2.94 -4.05
C LEU A 159 -7.75 -2.58 -3.32
N GLY A 160 -8.68 -3.53 -3.17
CA GLY A 160 -9.85 -3.38 -2.31
C GLY A 160 -9.47 -3.20 -0.83
N LEU A 161 -8.46 -3.95 -0.33
CA LEU A 161 -7.93 -3.72 1.02
C LEU A 161 -7.27 -2.34 1.15
N LEU A 162 -6.53 -1.90 0.13
CA LEU A 162 -5.91 -0.58 0.16
C LEU A 162 -6.96 0.53 0.20
N GLU A 163 -8.07 0.40 -0.54
CA GLU A 163 -9.21 1.32 -0.47
C GLU A 163 -9.84 1.31 0.93
N GLU A 164 -10.14 0.13 1.49
CA GLU A 164 -10.74 -0.01 2.82
C GLU A 164 -9.87 0.69 3.88
N GLN A 165 -8.57 0.48 3.85
CA GLN A 165 -7.63 1.10 4.78
C GLN A 165 -7.55 2.62 4.59
N THR A 166 -7.26 3.10 3.37
CA THR A 166 -7.09 4.53 3.12
C THR A 166 -8.38 5.32 3.33
N LYS A 167 -9.53 4.69 3.08
CA LYS A 167 -10.85 5.26 3.40
C LYS A 167 -11.05 5.43 4.90
N ALA A 168 -10.69 4.42 5.69
CA ALA A 168 -10.76 4.51 7.15
C ALA A 168 -9.82 5.60 7.70
N GLU A 169 -8.58 5.65 7.20
CA GLU A 169 -7.61 6.68 7.55
C GLU A 169 -8.11 8.10 7.23
N TYR A 170 -8.87 8.27 6.14
CA TYR A 170 -9.42 9.55 5.72
C TYR A 170 -10.65 9.99 6.55
N PHE A 171 -11.58 9.08 6.83
CA PHE A 171 -12.82 9.40 7.53
C PHE A 171 -12.74 9.26 9.07
N GLY A 172 -11.71 8.60 9.56
CA GLY A 172 -11.43 8.39 10.97
C GLY A 172 -11.41 6.90 11.36
N ILE A 173 -10.45 6.57 12.22
CA ILE A 173 -10.29 5.25 12.85
C ILE A 173 -10.54 5.41 14.34
N GLU A 174 -11.32 4.51 14.91
CA GLU A 174 -11.42 4.34 16.34
C GLU A 174 -10.59 3.14 16.80
N GLU A 175 -10.16 3.16 18.05
CA GLU A 175 -9.42 2.08 18.67
C GLU A 175 -10.08 1.65 19.97
N ILE A 176 -10.19 0.33 20.15
CA ILE A 176 -10.64 -0.27 21.42
C ILE A 176 -9.65 -1.34 21.87
N THR A 177 -9.66 -1.64 23.16
CA THR A 177 -8.89 -2.75 23.74
C THR A 177 -9.83 -3.71 24.44
N LEU A 178 -9.86 -4.96 23.96
CA LEU A 178 -10.68 -6.04 24.54
C LEU A 178 -9.77 -7.06 25.24
N GLY A 179 -10.13 -7.40 26.48
CA GLY A 179 -9.51 -8.49 27.22
C GLY A 179 -10.21 -9.82 26.92
N MET A 180 -9.44 -10.89 26.87
CA MET A 180 -9.91 -12.23 26.54
C MET A 180 -8.97 -13.32 27.09
N TYR A 181 -9.38 -14.56 27.00
CA TYR A 181 -8.56 -15.72 27.42
C TYR A 181 -7.38 -15.95 26.48
N CYS A 182 -7.60 -15.82 25.16
CA CYS A 182 -6.53 -16.03 24.16
C CYS A 182 -6.58 -14.92 23.09
N PHE A 183 -5.60 -14.04 23.10
CA PHE A 183 -5.50 -12.90 22.19
C PHE A 183 -5.26 -13.30 20.72
N TRP A 184 -4.61 -14.46 20.45
CA TRP A 184 -4.50 -14.96 19.08
C TRP A 184 -5.87 -15.36 18.49
N SER A 185 -6.77 -15.90 19.33
CA SER A 185 -8.16 -16.14 18.94
C SER A 185 -8.90 -14.83 18.66
N GLY A 186 -8.60 -13.79 19.40
CA GLY A 186 -9.11 -12.44 19.15
C GLY A 186 -8.63 -11.88 17.81
N GLU A 187 -7.32 -11.90 17.54
CA GLU A 187 -6.78 -11.47 16.24
C GLU A 187 -7.41 -12.24 15.06
N LYS A 188 -7.62 -13.56 15.21
CA LYS A 188 -8.33 -14.39 14.25
C LYS A 188 -9.77 -13.93 14.04
N THR A 189 -10.49 -13.70 15.12
CA THR A 189 -11.93 -13.36 15.10
C THR A 189 -12.16 -12.00 14.45
N TYR A 190 -11.45 -10.98 14.91
CA TYR A 190 -11.65 -9.61 14.45
C TYR A 190 -10.97 -9.31 13.11
N GLY A 191 -9.83 -9.93 12.85
CA GLY A 191 -9.03 -9.65 11.64
C GLY A 191 -9.71 -9.95 10.30
N LYS A 192 -10.77 -10.76 10.27
CA LYS A 192 -11.56 -11.06 9.07
C LYS A 192 -12.73 -10.10 8.83
N LEU A 193 -13.05 -9.27 9.82
CA LEU A 193 -14.25 -8.41 9.74
C LEU A 193 -13.98 -7.22 8.83
N LYS A 194 -14.93 -6.93 7.95
CA LYS A 194 -14.92 -5.70 7.16
C LYS A 194 -15.05 -4.51 8.11
N GLY A 195 -14.25 -3.48 7.90
CA GLY A 195 -14.18 -2.31 8.78
C GLY A 195 -13.13 -2.42 9.89
N VAL A 196 -12.62 -3.62 10.21
CA VAL A 196 -11.45 -3.77 11.10
C VAL A 196 -10.19 -3.58 10.28
N ILE A 197 -9.38 -2.59 10.66
CA ILE A 197 -8.19 -2.15 9.94
C ILE A 197 -6.91 -2.79 10.50
N ALA A 198 -6.80 -2.89 11.82
CA ALA A 198 -5.67 -3.55 12.48
C ALA A 198 -6.11 -4.24 13.76
N THR A 199 -5.43 -5.34 14.10
CA THR A 199 -5.50 -5.98 15.40
C THR A 199 -4.10 -6.14 15.95
N ASN A 200 -3.88 -5.92 17.24
CA ASN A 200 -2.58 -6.12 17.88
C ASN A 200 -2.78 -6.90 19.18
N ALA A 201 -2.25 -8.11 19.24
CA ALA A 201 -2.22 -8.91 20.46
C ALA A 201 -1.22 -8.32 21.45
N GLY A 202 -1.55 -8.37 22.73
CA GLY A 202 -0.67 -7.84 23.78
C GLY A 202 -1.22 -8.04 25.17
N TYR A 203 -0.64 -7.31 26.11
CA TYR A 203 -0.98 -7.37 27.53
C TYR A 203 -1.37 -6.00 28.06
N MET A 204 -2.40 -5.98 28.92
CA MET A 204 -2.81 -4.79 29.65
C MET A 204 -3.32 -5.19 31.03
N ASN A 205 -2.79 -4.56 32.10
CA ASN A 205 -3.20 -4.84 33.49
C ASN A 205 -3.21 -6.33 33.85
N GLY A 206 -2.18 -7.09 33.37
CA GLY A 206 -2.05 -8.53 33.64
C GLY A 206 -3.01 -9.44 32.84
N SER A 207 -3.75 -8.89 31.87
CA SER A 207 -4.65 -9.64 31.01
C SER A 207 -4.12 -9.72 29.60
N GLU A 208 -4.41 -10.82 28.91
CA GLU A 208 -4.30 -10.88 27.45
C GLU A 208 -5.34 -9.98 26.81
N VAL A 209 -4.92 -9.16 25.85
CA VAL A 209 -5.80 -8.20 25.18
C VAL A 209 -5.52 -8.15 23.68
N VAL A 210 -6.53 -7.70 22.93
CA VAL A 210 -6.34 -7.26 21.54
C VAL A 210 -6.74 -5.80 21.43
N GLN A 211 -5.83 -4.96 20.93
CA GLN A 211 -6.17 -3.64 20.42
C GLN A 211 -6.73 -3.78 19.01
N ILE A 212 -7.87 -3.17 18.77
CA ILE A 212 -8.60 -3.26 17.49
C ILE A 212 -8.80 -1.85 16.97
N GLN A 213 -8.20 -1.56 15.82
CA GLN A 213 -8.45 -0.34 15.06
C GLN A 213 -9.54 -0.64 14.01
N PHE A 214 -10.57 0.18 13.97
CA PHE A 214 -11.72 -0.05 13.10
C PHE A 214 -12.33 1.25 12.58
N ASN A 215 -13.05 1.15 11.47
CA ASN A 215 -13.84 2.24 10.92
C ASN A 215 -15.28 2.17 11.49
N PRO A 216 -15.67 3.09 12.38
CA PRO A 216 -16.98 3.06 13.04
C PRO A 216 -18.15 3.27 12.07
N ASN A 217 -17.89 3.83 10.89
CA ASN A 217 -18.90 3.99 9.83
C ASN A 217 -19.20 2.66 9.08
N ILE A 218 -18.34 1.65 9.23
CA ILE A 218 -18.51 0.33 8.60
C ILE A 218 -18.92 -0.72 9.61
N ILE A 219 -18.29 -0.73 10.78
CA ILE A 219 -18.61 -1.66 11.88
C ILE A 219 -18.66 -0.89 13.20
N PRO A 220 -19.84 -0.78 13.84
CA PRO A 220 -19.94 -0.10 15.12
C PRO A 220 -19.35 -0.93 16.26
N LEU A 221 -18.93 -0.24 17.35
CA LEU A 221 -18.39 -0.90 18.54
C LEU A 221 -19.33 -1.99 19.09
N GLN A 222 -20.63 -1.74 19.10
CA GLN A 222 -21.62 -2.73 19.58
C GLN A 222 -21.53 -4.04 18.81
N GLU A 223 -21.32 -4.00 17.50
CA GLU A 223 -21.18 -5.20 16.65
C GLU A 223 -19.89 -5.96 16.97
N LEU A 224 -18.78 -5.24 17.19
CA LEU A 224 -17.51 -5.85 17.62
C LEU A 224 -17.68 -6.58 18.95
N LEU A 225 -18.34 -5.97 19.92
CA LEU A 225 -18.61 -6.58 21.23
C LEU A 225 -19.53 -7.79 21.11
N HIS A 226 -20.58 -7.71 20.27
CA HIS A 226 -21.48 -8.84 20.00
C HIS A 226 -20.76 -10.03 19.40
N ILE A 227 -19.95 -9.80 18.35
CA ILE A 227 -19.11 -10.83 17.72
C ILE A 227 -18.13 -11.42 18.73
N GLY A 228 -17.51 -10.59 19.57
CA GLY A 228 -16.58 -11.02 20.61
C GLY A 228 -17.26 -11.90 21.67
N LYS A 229 -18.48 -11.56 22.10
CA LYS A 229 -19.25 -12.35 23.05
C LYS A 229 -19.59 -13.75 22.50
N ILE A 230 -20.05 -13.83 21.26
CA ILE A 230 -20.36 -15.10 20.58
C ILE A 230 -19.10 -15.98 20.44
N ASN A 231 -17.98 -15.39 20.10
CA ASN A 231 -16.72 -16.12 19.86
C ASN A 231 -15.84 -16.26 21.11
N LYS A 232 -16.32 -15.79 22.29
CA LYS A 232 -15.56 -15.80 23.56
C LYS A 232 -14.22 -15.08 23.45
N THR A 233 -14.21 -13.95 22.73
CA THR A 233 -13.04 -13.08 22.51
C THR A 233 -13.26 -11.64 22.98
N ALA A 234 -14.26 -11.44 23.89
CA ALA A 234 -14.51 -10.16 24.56
C ALA A 234 -15.07 -10.45 25.97
N ASP A 235 -14.17 -10.61 26.95
CA ASP A 235 -14.53 -10.83 28.35
C ASP A 235 -14.63 -9.50 29.10
N LYS A 236 -13.88 -8.48 28.67
CA LYS A 236 -13.85 -7.14 29.25
C LYS A 236 -13.42 -6.09 28.21
N LEU A 237 -13.93 -4.86 28.42
CA LEU A 237 -13.56 -3.68 27.65
C LEU A 237 -12.68 -2.77 28.51
N PHE A 238 -11.52 -2.37 28.00
CA PHE A 238 -10.68 -1.35 28.61
C PHE A 238 -11.04 0.02 28.04
N SER A 239 -11.75 0.84 28.81
CA SER A 239 -12.20 2.18 28.36
C SER A 239 -12.27 3.17 29.51
N GLN A 240 -12.10 4.44 29.18
CA GLN A 240 -12.40 5.58 30.07
C GLN A 240 -13.64 6.36 29.63
N ASN A 241 -14.24 5.99 28.49
CA ASN A 241 -15.42 6.63 27.98
C ASN A 241 -16.65 6.23 28.83
N LYS A 242 -17.29 7.22 29.49
CA LYS A 242 -18.44 7.00 30.34
C LYS A 242 -19.65 6.45 29.57
N ASN A 243 -19.75 6.73 28.28
CA ASN A 243 -20.83 6.25 27.42
C ASN A 243 -20.74 4.74 27.17
N ASP A 244 -19.58 4.12 27.34
CA ASP A 244 -19.40 2.68 27.12
C ASP A 244 -20.12 1.83 28.17
N LYS A 245 -20.55 2.44 29.30
CA LYS A 245 -21.39 1.77 30.34
C LYS A 245 -22.73 1.26 29.81
N GLN A 246 -23.14 1.71 28.63
CA GLN A 246 -24.35 1.19 27.96
C GLN A 246 -24.19 -0.24 27.43
N TYR A 247 -22.93 -0.69 27.23
CA TYR A 247 -22.66 -2.02 26.69
C TYR A 247 -22.69 -3.09 27.82
N ASP A 248 -23.24 -4.24 27.51
CA ASP A 248 -23.31 -5.41 28.40
C ASP A 248 -21.95 -6.16 28.41
N ILE A 249 -20.91 -5.49 28.97
CA ILE A 249 -19.56 -6.02 29.14
C ILE A 249 -18.89 -5.36 30.37
N PRO A 250 -18.12 -6.10 31.17
CA PRO A 250 -17.32 -5.50 32.25
C PRO A 250 -16.32 -4.47 31.73
N ILE A 251 -16.32 -3.27 32.28
CA ILE A 251 -15.45 -2.16 31.87
C ILE A 251 -14.36 -1.92 32.91
N TYR A 252 -13.14 -1.85 32.44
CA TYR A 252 -11.95 -1.60 33.25
C TYR A 252 -11.23 -0.36 32.76
N LYS A 253 -10.54 0.32 33.69
CA LYS A 253 -9.69 1.44 33.34
C LYS A 253 -8.49 0.93 32.51
N PRO A 254 -8.16 1.56 31.36
CA PRO A 254 -6.98 1.21 30.58
C PRO A 254 -5.68 1.41 31.36
N GLY A 255 -4.75 0.51 31.17
CA GLY A 255 -3.36 0.62 31.59
C GLY A 255 -2.44 0.82 30.39
N ILE A 256 -1.15 0.57 30.60
CA ILE A 256 -0.16 0.60 29.52
C ILE A 256 -0.33 -0.68 28.71
N PHE A 257 -0.54 -0.52 27.39
CA PHE A 257 -0.52 -1.64 26.44
C PHE A 257 0.92 -2.08 26.18
N LYS A 258 1.15 -3.37 26.28
CA LYS A 258 2.43 -4.00 25.94
C LYS A 258 2.21 -5.01 24.83
N LEU A 259 2.76 -4.69 23.65
CA LEU A 259 2.64 -5.54 22.45
C LEU A 259 3.23 -6.93 22.72
N ASP A 260 2.55 -7.97 22.29
CA ASP A 260 3.09 -9.33 22.27
C ASP A 260 4.15 -9.46 21.17
N PRO A 261 5.34 -10.02 21.46
CA PRO A 261 6.37 -10.28 20.45
C PRO A 261 5.88 -11.19 19.29
N GLU A 262 4.91 -12.06 19.57
CA GLU A 262 4.31 -12.97 18.60
C GLU A 262 2.96 -12.46 18.05
N THR A 263 2.69 -11.16 18.13
CA THR A 263 1.51 -10.56 17.46
C THR A 263 1.43 -11.00 16.01
N LYS A 264 0.21 -11.21 15.48
CA LYS A 264 0.01 -11.87 14.18
C LYS A 264 0.57 -13.30 14.15
N TYR A 265 0.25 -14.06 15.18
CA TYR A 265 0.80 -15.40 15.43
C TYR A 265 0.81 -16.29 14.18
N TYR A 266 -0.32 -16.42 13.47
CA TYR A 266 -0.41 -17.28 12.29
C TYR A 266 0.46 -16.77 11.13
N LEU A 267 0.55 -15.46 10.95
CA LEU A 267 1.43 -14.85 9.96
C LEU A 267 2.91 -15.09 10.31
N GLN A 268 3.27 -15.02 11.59
CA GLN A 268 4.63 -15.28 12.10
C GLN A 268 5.12 -16.70 11.76
N GLN A 269 4.23 -17.69 11.70
CA GLN A 269 4.59 -19.07 11.43
C GLN A 269 4.83 -19.37 9.95
N THR A 270 4.64 -18.37 9.07
CA THR A 270 4.73 -18.54 7.61
C THR A 270 5.81 -17.64 6.98
N PRO A 271 6.28 -17.94 5.75
CA PRO A 271 7.18 -17.06 5.02
C PRO A 271 6.57 -15.70 4.67
N TYR A 272 5.26 -15.51 4.77
CA TYR A 272 4.59 -14.21 4.58
C TYR A 272 5.13 -13.15 5.54
N LYS A 273 5.66 -13.51 6.71
CA LYS A 273 6.28 -12.57 7.66
C LYS A 273 7.44 -11.75 7.07
N TYR A 274 8.02 -12.20 5.96
CA TYR A 274 9.11 -11.50 5.27
C TYR A 274 8.63 -10.56 4.15
N ILE A 275 7.31 -10.44 3.96
CA ILE A 275 6.70 -9.54 2.98
C ILE A 275 6.29 -8.25 3.68
N PRO A 276 6.75 -7.06 3.22
CA PRO A 276 6.18 -5.80 3.67
C PRO A 276 4.70 -5.73 3.32
N MET A 277 3.87 -5.41 4.31
CA MET A 277 2.40 -5.36 4.19
C MET A 277 1.85 -4.11 4.85
N THR A 278 0.69 -3.66 4.39
CA THR A 278 -0.09 -2.67 5.15
C THR A 278 -0.67 -3.31 6.41
N PRO A 279 -1.04 -2.51 7.44
CA PRO A 279 -1.70 -3.03 8.65
C PRO A 279 -2.91 -3.90 8.35
N LEU A 280 -3.78 -3.48 7.42
CA LEU A 280 -4.95 -4.25 7.03
C LEU A 280 -4.59 -5.54 6.28
N GLN A 281 -3.62 -5.52 5.36
CA GLN A 281 -3.14 -6.75 4.72
C GLN A 281 -2.65 -7.76 5.76
N ALA A 282 -1.78 -7.34 6.68
CA ALA A 282 -1.23 -8.23 7.71
C ALA A 282 -2.33 -8.80 8.62
N THR A 283 -3.30 -7.96 8.98
CA THR A 283 -4.45 -8.36 9.82
C THR A 283 -5.34 -9.37 9.11
N ARG A 284 -5.69 -9.12 7.85
CA ARG A 284 -6.55 -9.98 7.04
C ARG A 284 -5.87 -11.33 6.76
N ILE A 285 -4.60 -11.30 6.35
CA ILE A 285 -3.82 -12.50 6.04
C ILE A 285 -3.60 -13.34 7.30
N ASN A 286 -3.29 -12.72 8.46
CA ASN A 286 -3.16 -13.45 9.72
C ASN A 286 -4.44 -14.24 10.06
N SER A 287 -5.60 -13.63 9.91
CA SER A 287 -6.90 -14.28 10.16
C SER A 287 -7.16 -15.43 9.18
N LEU A 288 -6.89 -15.25 7.87
CA LEU A 288 -7.09 -16.28 6.84
C LEU A 288 -6.18 -17.50 7.04
N LEU A 289 -4.91 -17.27 7.39
CA LEU A 289 -3.94 -18.33 7.68
C LEU A 289 -4.39 -19.19 8.85
N SER A 290 -5.07 -18.62 9.86
CA SER A 290 -5.64 -19.39 10.97
C SER A 290 -6.75 -20.37 10.54
N GLU A 291 -7.35 -20.13 9.38
CA GLU A 291 -8.39 -20.98 8.79
C GLU A 291 -7.85 -21.89 7.67
N GLY A 292 -6.53 -21.92 7.44
CA GLY A 292 -5.89 -22.67 6.36
C GLY A 292 -6.22 -22.18 4.95
N LYS A 293 -6.69 -20.92 4.82
CA LYS A 293 -7.09 -20.36 3.53
C LYS A 293 -5.91 -19.77 2.78
N SER A 294 -5.98 -19.80 1.45
CA SER A 294 -5.00 -19.12 0.58
C SER A 294 -5.09 -17.59 0.74
N CYS A 295 -3.92 -16.96 0.81
CA CYS A 295 -3.78 -15.52 1.03
C CYS A 295 -3.25 -14.76 -0.19
N GLU A 296 -2.91 -15.45 -1.28
CA GLU A 296 -2.23 -14.85 -2.42
C GLU A 296 -3.01 -13.72 -3.10
N LEU A 297 -4.35 -13.81 -3.10
CA LEU A 297 -5.21 -12.76 -3.68
C LEU A 297 -5.10 -11.42 -2.97
N TYR A 298 -4.73 -11.44 -1.68
CA TYR A 298 -4.58 -10.23 -0.86
C TYR A 298 -3.19 -9.57 -1.00
N LEU A 299 -2.28 -10.21 -1.75
CA LEU A 299 -0.97 -9.67 -2.10
C LEU A 299 -1.01 -9.03 -3.49
N SER A 300 -0.28 -7.92 -3.64
CA SER A 300 -0.04 -7.32 -4.96
C SER A 300 0.82 -8.24 -5.84
N PRO A 301 0.87 -8.04 -7.17
CA PRO A 301 1.75 -8.81 -8.05
C PRO A 301 3.22 -8.79 -7.61
N ARG A 302 3.75 -7.64 -7.19
CA ARG A 302 5.14 -7.53 -6.70
C ARG A 302 5.34 -8.23 -5.37
N GLN A 303 4.37 -8.18 -4.46
CA GLN A 303 4.41 -8.94 -3.20
C GLN A 303 4.40 -10.44 -3.47
N ARG A 304 3.56 -10.93 -4.39
CA ARG A 304 3.54 -12.36 -4.81
C ARG A 304 4.87 -12.79 -5.45
N HIS A 305 5.43 -11.95 -6.32
CA HIS A 305 6.73 -12.21 -6.91
C HIS A 305 7.82 -12.34 -5.83
N ARG A 306 7.84 -11.42 -4.88
CA ARG A 306 8.76 -11.46 -3.72
C ARG A 306 8.54 -12.71 -2.87
N TYR A 307 7.30 -13.09 -2.60
CA TYR A 307 6.98 -14.32 -1.89
C TYR A 307 7.57 -15.56 -2.60
N ALA A 308 7.37 -15.67 -3.91
CA ALA A 308 7.94 -16.75 -4.71
C ALA A 308 9.49 -16.79 -4.67
N GLN A 309 10.13 -15.63 -4.60
CA GLN A 309 11.59 -15.53 -4.40
C GLN A 309 12.00 -16.01 -3.00
N ILE A 310 11.31 -15.56 -1.95
CA ILE A 310 11.57 -15.95 -0.55
C ILE A 310 11.49 -17.46 -0.36
N LEU A 311 10.55 -18.14 -1.02
CA LEU A 311 10.42 -19.60 -0.93
C LEU A 311 11.64 -20.35 -1.47
N LYS A 312 12.43 -19.73 -2.37
CA LYS A 312 13.65 -20.29 -2.96
C LYS A 312 14.92 -19.97 -2.17
N LEU A 313 14.87 -18.98 -1.27
CA LEU A 313 16.04 -18.51 -0.53
C LEU A 313 16.26 -19.32 0.75
N ASN A 314 17.54 -19.38 1.17
CA ASN A 314 17.86 -19.82 2.52
C ASN A 314 17.43 -18.73 3.51
N LYS A 315 16.52 -19.06 4.44
CA LYS A 315 15.78 -18.10 5.28
C LYS A 315 16.61 -17.43 6.39
N THR A 316 17.89 -17.79 6.56
CA THR A 316 18.73 -17.35 7.68
C THR A 316 18.99 -15.84 7.72
N ASN A 317 18.90 -15.12 6.59
CA ASN A 317 19.19 -13.68 6.50
C ASN A 317 17.94 -12.82 6.27
N LEU A 318 16.74 -13.40 6.29
CA LEU A 318 15.50 -12.65 6.05
C LEU A 318 15.01 -11.97 7.34
N LYS A 319 14.72 -10.68 7.26
CA LYS A 319 14.19 -9.89 8.40
C LYS A 319 12.67 -9.95 8.42
N ASN A 320 12.11 -10.17 9.60
CA ASN A 320 10.66 -10.05 9.83
C ASN A 320 10.17 -8.63 9.49
N GLN A 321 9.07 -8.53 8.75
CA GLN A 321 8.47 -7.27 8.28
C GLN A 321 7.15 -6.93 8.99
N ILE A 322 6.64 -7.81 9.86
CA ILE A 322 5.37 -7.57 10.58
C ILE A 322 5.48 -6.31 11.43
N GLY A 323 4.48 -5.44 11.33
CA GLY A 323 4.41 -4.18 12.08
C GLY A 323 5.31 -3.05 11.57
N LYS A 324 6.11 -3.27 10.52
CA LYS A 324 6.91 -2.21 9.92
C LYS A 324 6.09 -1.37 8.94
N ASN A 325 6.43 -0.08 8.86
CA ASN A 325 5.86 0.78 7.83
C ASN A 325 6.19 0.23 6.43
N ILE A 326 5.17 -0.01 5.62
CA ILE A 326 5.33 -0.66 4.31
C ILE A 326 6.26 0.14 3.39
N SER A 327 6.17 1.47 3.38
CA SER A 327 6.99 2.32 2.49
C SER A 327 8.47 2.22 2.85
N LEU A 328 8.82 2.24 4.15
CA LEU A 328 10.20 2.06 4.59
C LEU A 328 10.69 0.64 4.28
N ALA A 329 9.94 -0.36 4.71
CA ALA A 329 10.31 -1.77 4.55
C ALA A 329 10.42 -2.23 3.09
N TRP A 330 9.68 -1.56 2.19
CA TRP A 330 9.68 -1.90 0.76
C TRP A 330 11.00 -1.54 0.07
N TYR A 331 11.55 -0.37 0.40
CA TYR A 331 12.73 0.17 -0.27
C TYR A 331 14.05 -0.18 0.43
N GLU A 332 14.02 -0.55 1.74
CA GLU A 332 15.21 -1.01 2.47
C GLU A 332 15.77 -2.38 2.01
N ASN A 333 14.99 -3.15 1.28
CA ASN A 333 15.33 -4.53 0.89
C ASN A 333 15.48 -4.71 -0.63
N LYS A 334 15.92 -3.67 -1.32
CA LYS A 334 16.31 -3.74 -2.74
C LYS A 334 17.75 -4.22 -2.91
#